data_1f22261cf545a26bc2916cb141cb5562
#
_entry.id   1f22261cf545a26bc2916cb141cb5562
#
_cell.length_a   1.000
_cell.length_b   1.000
_cell.length_c   1.000
_cell.angle_alpha   90.00
_cell.angle_beta   90.00
_cell.angle_gamma   90.00
#
_symmetry.space_group_name_H-M   'P 1'
#
loop_
_entity.id
_entity.type
_entity.pdbx_description
1 polymer ?
#
loop_
_entity_poly.entity_id
_entity_poly.type
_entity_poly.pdbx_seq_one_letter_code
_entity_poly.pdbx_strand_id
1 'polypeptide(L)'
;MTDRSAAPGTATTPATAAVPVVPPRRAVELLVDDETVRAAEGSTVLDACRALGRDIPTLCYGDTLTPKNACRVCMVEVEGSRALVPACSRRVESGQVVRTDTERVRHSRRLVLELLGSAVDLSLTAPVARWNAAYGADPSRFVVGGENGTGAAPAATVDQPPIVDNDLYVRDYAKCILCYQCVDACGDQWQATFAISVAGRGFDARISTEFSAPLPESACVYCGNCVAVCPTGALLPRTEFEARAAGTWDEGRQTRTDTICPYCGVGCTLTLHVQDNEIVKVTSPHDHDVTSGNLCIKGRFGFQHVQNR
;
A
#
# COMPACT_ATOMS: atom_id res chain seq x y z
N MET A 1 43.84 -29.60 -55.42
CA MET A 1 43.66 -30.89 -54.71
C MET A 1 44.13 -30.69 -53.29
N THR A 2 43.21 -30.41 -52.36
CA THR A 2 43.38 -30.62 -50.92
C THR A 2 41.98 -30.81 -50.33
N ASP A 3 41.72 -32.04 -50.05
CA ASP A 3 40.54 -32.58 -49.39
C ASP A 3 40.51 -32.09 -47.95
N ARG A 4 39.38 -31.52 -47.49
CA ARG A 4 39.09 -31.27 -46.10
C ARG A 4 37.76 -31.97 -45.75
N SER A 5 37.85 -33.20 -45.34
CA SER A 5 36.79 -33.93 -44.69
C SER A 5 36.49 -33.28 -43.34
N ALA A 6 35.36 -32.61 -43.22
CA ALA A 6 34.83 -32.13 -41.94
C ALA A 6 34.10 -33.27 -41.21
N ALA A 7 34.57 -33.59 -40.02
CA ALA A 7 33.89 -34.53 -39.12
C ALA A 7 32.54 -33.97 -38.64
N PRO A 8 31.50 -34.78 -38.48
CA PRO A 8 30.19 -34.30 -37.96
C PRO A 8 30.30 -33.93 -36.48
N GLY A 9 30.02 -32.67 -36.21
CA GLY A 9 29.91 -32.15 -34.84
C GLY A 9 28.77 -32.83 -34.09
N THR A 10 29.10 -33.44 -32.95
CA THR A 10 28.14 -33.96 -32.00
C THR A 10 27.32 -32.81 -31.44
N ALA A 11 26.05 -32.75 -31.84
CA ALA A 11 25.06 -31.81 -31.23
C ALA A 11 24.87 -32.19 -29.75
N THR A 12 25.46 -31.40 -28.87
CA THR A 12 25.15 -31.47 -27.43
C THR A 12 23.72 -30.92 -27.19
N THR A 13 22.81 -31.82 -26.89
CA THR A 13 21.45 -31.45 -26.41
C THR A 13 21.63 -30.55 -25.20
N PRO A 14 21.03 -29.33 -25.18
CA PRO A 14 21.11 -28.51 -23.99
C PRO A 14 20.44 -29.24 -22.82
N ALA A 15 21.14 -29.40 -21.72
CA ALA A 15 20.58 -29.95 -20.49
C ALA A 15 19.38 -29.09 -20.10
N THR A 16 18.20 -29.71 -20.07
CA THR A 16 16.97 -29.06 -19.58
C THR A 16 17.25 -28.69 -18.13
N ALA A 17 17.44 -27.39 -17.87
CA ALA A 17 17.57 -26.90 -16.51
C ALA A 17 16.30 -27.27 -15.75
N ALA A 18 16.44 -28.16 -14.77
CA ALA A 18 15.32 -28.53 -13.90
C ALA A 18 14.86 -27.24 -13.19
N VAL A 19 13.61 -26.88 -13.40
CA VAL A 19 12.98 -25.79 -12.63
C VAL A 19 13.03 -26.23 -11.17
N PRO A 20 13.65 -25.47 -10.25
CA PRO A 20 13.73 -25.84 -8.86
C PRO A 20 12.30 -25.88 -8.28
N VAL A 21 11.82 -27.07 -7.98
CA VAL A 21 10.56 -27.26 -7.25
C VAL A 21 10.83 -26.81 -5.82
N VAL A 22 10.32 -25.64 -5.44
CA VAL A 22 10.38 -25.18 -4.05
C VAL A 22 9.55 -26.14 -3.22
N PRO A 23 10.13 -26.84 -2.21
CA PRO A 23 9.35 -27.75 -1.39
C PRO A 23 8.23 -26.98 -0.66
N PRO A 24 7.07 -27.61 -0.42
CA PRO A 24 5.98 -26.98 0.29
C PRO A 24 6.47 -26.54 1.68
N ARG A 25 6.15 -25.30 2.06
CA ARG A 25 6.52 -24.76 3.38
C ARG A 25 5.87 -25.62 4.46
N ARG A 26 6.61 -25.88 5.54
CA ARG A 26 6.04 -26.59 6.69
C ARG A 26 4.86 -25.79 7.25
N ALA A 27 3.80 -26.47 7.63
CA ALA A 27 2.70 -25.86 8.35
C ALA A 27 3.06 -25.78 9.84
N VAL A 28 2.82 -24.66 10.45
CA VAL A 28 2.88 -24.45 11.90
C VAL A 28 1.45 -24.29 12.43
N GLU A 29 1.21 -24.79 13.62
CA GLU A 29 -0.08 -24.72 14.30
C GLU A 29 0.02 -23.72 15.45
N LEU A 30 -0.96 -22.80 15.52
CA LEU A 30 -1.05 -21.78 16.54
C LEU A 30 -2.52 -21.55 16.93
N LEU A 31 -2.72 -20.88 18.05
CA LEU A 31 -4.04 -20.46 18.53
C LEU A 31 -4.24 -18.96 18.30
N VAL A 32 -5.39 -18.59 17.73
CA VAL A 32 -5.84 -17.20 17.59
C VAL A 32 -7.22 -17.08 18.21
N ASP A 33 -7.36 -16.32 19.29
CA ASP A 33 -8.60 -16.18 20.04
C ASP A 33 -9.26 -17.52 20.40
N ASP A 34 -8.44 -18.48 20.90
CA ASP A 34 -8.81 -19.85 21.26
C ASP A 34 -9.17 -20.78 20.10
N GLU A 35 -9.04 -20.34 18.85
CA GLU A 35 -9.25 -21.14 17.66
C GLU A 35 -7.91 -21.58 17.05
N THR A 36 -7.78 -22.90 16.78
CA THR A 36 -6.58 -23.44 16.17
C THR A 36 -6.52 -23.13 14.68
N VAL A 37 -5.39 -22.58 14.23
CA VAL A 37 -5.12 -22.35 12.81
C VAL A 37 -3.80 -22.94 12.38
N ARG A 38 -3.74 -23.43 11.15
CA ARG A 38 -2.53 -23.92 10.49
C ARG A 38 -2.10 -22.90 9.44
N ALA A 39 -0.91 -22.34 9.61
CA ALA A 39 -0.33 -21.38 8.69
C ALA A 39 1.00 -21.88 8.13
N ALA A 40 1.38 -21.46 6.94
CA ALA A 40 2.68 -21.82 6.38
C ALA A 40 3.80 -21.18 7.21
N GLU A 41 4.89 -21.92 7.45
CA GLU A 41 6.09 -21.38 8.09
C GLU A 41 6.59 -20.13 7.36
N GLY A 42 6.87 -19.07 8.10
CA GLY A 42 7.24 -17.77 7.55
C GLY A 42 6.07 -16.84 7.22
N SER A 43 4.82 -17.27 7.33
CA SER A 43 3.65 -16.38 7.29
C SER A 43 3.64 -15.44 8.50
N THR A 44 2.84 -14.39 8.42
CA THR A 44 2.64 -13.46 9.53
C THR A 44 1.46 -13.85 10.40
N VAL A 45 1.42 -13.30 11.62
CA VAL A 45 0.22 -13.42 12.48
C VAL A 45 -1.01 -12.83 11.80
N LEU A 46 -0.84 -11.77 11.00
CA LEU A 46 -1.92 -11.19 10.21
C LEU A 46 -2.51 -12.20 9.21
N ASP A 47 -1.65 -12.96 8.52
CA ASP A 47 -2.10 -14.01 7.58
C ASP A 47 -2.90 -15.10 8.31
N ALA A 48 -2.44 -15.52 9.49
CA ALA A 48 -3.15 -16.49 10.31
C ALA A 48 -4.52 -15.96 10.80
N CYS A 49 -4.59 -14.69 11.21
CA CYS A 49 -5.83 -14.02 11.60
C CYS A 49 -6.82 -13.94 10.42
N ARG A 50 -6.34 -13.54 9.24
CA ARG A 50 -7.14 -13.47 8.02
C ARG A 50 -7.69 -14.83 7.59
N ALA A 51 -6.91 -15.91 7.73
CA ALA A 51 -7.36 -17.27 7.44
C ALA A 51 -8.57 -17.71 8.30
N LEU A 52 -8.73 -17.12 9.50
CA LEU A 52 -9.88 -17.30 10.38
C LEU A 52 -10.97 -16.22 10.19
N GLY A 53 -10.85 -15.37 9.17
CA GLY A 53 -11.80 -14.27 8.95
C GLY A 53 -11.74 -13.16 10.00
N ARG A 54 -10.64 -13.07 10.78
CA ARG A 54 -10.47 -12.00 11.78
C ARG A 54 -10.01 -10.71 11.09
N ASP A 55 -10.79 -9.64 11.23
CA ASP A 55 -10.49 -8.32 10.67
C ASP A 55 -9.53 -7.58 11.60
N ILE A 56 -8.24 -7.66 11.32
CA ILE A 56 -7.22 -6.91 12.03
C ILE A 56 -6.96 -5.59 11.28
N PRO A 57 -7.15 -4.43 11.91
CA PRO A 57 -6.94 -3.14 11.25
C PRO A 57 -5.50 -2.94 10.81
N THR A 58 -5.31 -2.46 9.59
CA THR A 58 -3.98 -2.18 9.00
C THR A 58 -4.00 -0.90 8.19
N LEU A 59 -2.97 -0.06 8.30
CA LEU A 59 -2.76 1.12 7.44
C LEU A 59 -1.45 1.05 6.67
N CYS A 60 -0.32 0.81 7.35
CA CYS A 60 1.00 0.75 6.72
C CYS A 60 1.35 -0.64 6.15
N TYR A 61 0.35 -1.41 5.77
CA TYR A 61 0.51 -2.76 5.25
C TYR A 61 -0.08 -2.85 3.84
N GLY A 62 0.68 -3.41 2.93
CA GLY A 62 0.23 -3.81 1.61
C GLY A 62 0.67 -5.25 1.35
N ASP A 63 -0.20 -6.07 0.75
CA ASP A 63 0.04 -7.51 0.55
C ASP A 63 1.26 -7.81 -0.34
N THR A 64 1.67 -6.83 -1.15
CA THR A 64 2.79 -6.94 -2.11
C THR A 64 4.05 -6.19 -1.69
N LEU A 65 4.06 -5.58 -0.52
CA LEU A 65 5.19 -4.84 0.04
C LEU A 65 5.61 -5.37 1.40
N THR A 66 6.88 -5.22 1.73
CA THR A 66 7.40 -5.62 3.05
C THR A 66 6.83 -4.70 4.14
N PRO A 67 6.23 -5.24 5.22
CA PRO A 67 5.68 -4.46 6.32
C PRO A 67 6.71 -3.56 7.00
N LYS A 68 6.42 -2.28 7.19
CA LYS A 68 7.31 -1.30 7.84
C LYS A 68 7.06 -1.12 9.34
N ASN A 69 5.97 -1.64 9.87
CA ASN A 69 5.59 -1.46 11.30
C ASN A 69 5.45 0.01 11.73
N ALA A 70 5.09 0.91 10.82
CA ALA A 70 5.03 2.34 11.11
C ALA A 70 3.77 2.72 11.90
N CYS A 71 2.57 2.35 11.42
CA CYS A 71 1.31 2.85 11.98
C CYS A 71 0.89 2.22 13.32
N ARG A 72 1.32 0.99 13.62
CA ARG A 72 0.98 0.27 14.87
C ARG A 72 -0.53 0.03 15.11
N VAL A 73 -1.39 0.16 14.14
CA VAL A 73 -2.82 -0.12 14.29
C VAL A 73 -3.10 -1.63 14.41
N CYS A 74 -2.25 -2.48 13.80
CA CYS A 74 -2.39 -3.94 13.76
C CYS A 74 -1.89 -4.68 15.02
N MET A 75 -1.70 -3.98 16.14
CA MET A 75 -1.17 -4.61 17.36
C MET A 75 -2.07 -5.72 17.87
N VAL A 76 -1.46 -6.82 18.30
CA VAL A 76 -2.09 -7.98 18.95
C VAL A 76 -1.29 -8.39 20.18
N GLU A 77 -1.90 -9.16 21.07
CA GLU A 77 -1.25 -9.73 22.22
C GLU A 77 -0.80 -11.16 21.92
N VAL A 78 0.44 -11.48 22.28
CA VAL A 78 0.99 -12.84 22.17
C VAL A 78 1.34 -13.31 23.58
N GLU A 79 0.83 -14.46 23.95
CA GLU A 79 1.08 -15.03 25.28
C GLU A 79 2.59 -15.22 25.51
N GLY A 80 3.04 -14.86 26.71
CA GLY A 80 4.47 -14.84 27.06
C GLY A 80 5.25 -13.61 26.53
N SER A 81 4.64 -12.77 25.68
CA SER A 81 5.26 -11.51 25.24
C SER A 81 4.98 -10.37 26.23
N ARG A 82 6.02 -9.67 26.66
CA ARG A 82 5.89 -8.50 27.53
C ARG A 82 5.14 -7.34 26.86
N ALA A 83 5.31 -7.18 25.56
CA ALA A 83 4.74 -6.09 24.76
C ALA A 83 3.76 -6.62 23.73
N LEU A 84 2.79 -5.79 23.32
CA LEU A 84 2.01 -6.04 22.12
C LEU A 84 2.92 -6.09 20.89
N VAL A 85 2.57 -6.93 19.92
CA VAL A 85 3.34 -7.12 18.69
C VAL A 85 2.52 -6.74 17.45
N PRO A 86 3.16 -6.22 16.39
CA PRO A 86 2.46 -5.92 15.15
C PRO A 86 2.15 -7.20 14.37
N ALA A 87 0.87 -7.52 14.18
CA ALA A 87 0.44 -8.72 13.46
C ALA A 87 0.98 -8.76 12.01
N CYS A 88 1.10 -7.61 11.35
CA CYS A 88 1.52 -7.53 9.95
C CYS A 88 2.95 -8.00 9.67
N SER A 89 3.82 -8.08 10.69
CA SER A 89 5.24 -8.48 10.53
C SER A 89 5.69 -9.59 11.48
N ARG A 90 4.97 -9.82 12.59
CA ARG A 90 5.30 -10.92 13.49
C ARG A 90 5.09 -12.24 12.77
N ARG A 91 6.13 -13.06 12.67
CA ARG A 91 6.05 -14.39 12.08
C ARG A 91 5.34 -15.35 13.01
N VAL A 92 4.60 -16.29 12.40
CA VAL A 92 3.95 -17.38 13.14
C VAL A 92 4.98 -18.37 13.71
N GLU A 93 4.75 -18.85 14.91
CA GLU A 93 5.56 -19.84 15.60
C GLU A 93 4.66 -20.99 16.10
N SER A 94 5.19 -22.21 16.12
CA SER A 94 4.43 -23.37 16.59
C SER A 94 4.05 -23.22 18.06
N GLY A 95 2.78 -23.48 18.38
CA GLY A 95 2.25 -23.33 19.74
C GLY A 95 2.05 -21.90 20.22
N GLN A 96 2.23 -20.91 19.34
CA GLN A 96 1.97 -19.51 19.67
C GLN A 96 0.49 -19.28 20.00
N VAL A 97 0.21 -18.52 21.05
CA VAL A 97 -1.14 -18.09 21.43
C VAL A 97 -1.28 -16.60 21.20
N VAL A 98 -2.22 -16.23 20.33
CA VAL A 98 -2.48 -14.85 19.92
C VAL A 98 -3.87 -14.43 20.37
N ARG A 99 -3.98 -13.24 20.95
CA ARG A 99 -5.25 -12.59 21.33
C ARG A 99 -5.40 -11.31 20.52
N THR A 100 -6.50 -11.20 19.78
CA THR A 100 -6.70 -10.09 18.84
C THR A 100 -7.56 -8.95 19.39
N ASP A 101 -8.33 -9.18 20.47
CA ASP A 101 -9.30 -8.22 20.99
C ASP A 101 -9.33 -8.17 22.53
N THR A 102 -8.17 -8.13 23.18
CA THR A 102 -8.08 -7.90 24.62
C THR A 102 -8.28 -6.40 24.96
N GLU A 103 -8.59 -6.08 26.21
CA GLU A 103 -8.68 -4.70 26.67
C GLU A 103 -7.39 -3.91 26.37
N ARG A 104 -6.24 -4.56 26.54
CA ARG A 104 -4.93 -3.99 26.23
C ARG A 104 -4.74 -3.70 24.76
N VAL A 105 -5.18 -4.60 23.88
CA VAL A 105 -5.17 -4.42 22.42
C VAL A 105 -6.10 -3.29 22.02
N ARG A 106 -7.34 -3.28 22.53
CA ARG A 106 -8.32 -2.22 22.26
C ARG A 106 -7.82 -0.85 22.71
N HIS A 107 -7.23 -0.76 23.91
CA HIS A 107 -6.62 0.47 24.42
C HIS A 107 -5.49 0.97 23.51
N SER A 108 -4.61 0.09 23.08
CA SER A 108 -3.51 0.43 22.16
C SER A 108 -4.03 0.97 20.83
N ARG A 109 -5.00 0.28 20.20
CA ARG A 109 -5.59 0.71 18.93
C ARG A 109 -6.30 2.06 19.05
N ARG A 110 -7.06 2.26 20.15
CA ARG A 110 -7.68 3.55 20.44
C ARG A 110 -6.66 4.67 20.47
N LEU A 111 -5.61 4.56 21.28
CA LEU A 111 -4.56 5.58 21.39
C LEU A 111 -3.86 5.86 20.06
N VAL A 112 -3.54 4.82 19.30
CA VAL A 112 -2.91 4.97 17.98
C VAL A 112 -3.82 5.72 17.01
N LEU A 113 -5.10 5.39 16.97
CA LEU A 113 -6.07 6.08 16.11
C LEU A 113 -6.28 7.54 16.53
N GLU A 114 -6.33 7.82 17.84
CA GLU A 114 -6.39 9.18 18.38
C GLU A 114 -5.17 10.00 18.02
N LEU A 115 -3.96 9.43 18.15
CA LEU A 115 -2.70 10.11 17.78
C LEU A 115 -2.61 10.36 16.26
N LEU A 116 -2.97 9.38 15.44
CA LEU A 116 -2.97 9.53 14.00
C LEU A 116 -4.00 10.57 13.54
N GLY A 117 -5.25 10.48 14.05
CA GLY A 117 -6.31 11.43 13.70
C GLY A 117 -6.05 12.85 14.16
N SER A 118 -5.29 13.01 15.26
CA SER A 118 -4.87 14.34 15.74
C SER A 118 -3.69 14.93 14.95
N ALA A 119 -2.92 14.09 14.24
CA ALA A 119 -1.71 14.51 13.53
C ALA A 119 -1.94 14.71 12.03
N VAL A 120 -2.86 13.98 11.40
CA VAL A 120 -3.07 13.99 9.95
C VAL A 120 -4.55 13.89 9.59
N ASP A 121 -4.90 14.40 8.41
CA ASP A 121 -6.24 14.26 7.85
C ASP A 121 -6.45 12.84 7.28
N LEU A 122 -7.26 12.03 7.96
CA LEU A 122 -7.63 10.66 7.56
C LEU A 122 -9.00 10.58 6.89
N SER A 123 -9.59 11.70 6.47
CA SER A 123 -10.94 11.78 5.89
C SER A 123 -11.14 10.89 4.66
N LEU A 124 -10.08 10.64 3.88
CA LEU A 124 -10.10 9.76 2.71
C LEU A 124 -9.82 8.28 3.04
N THR A 125 -9.62 7.94 4.30
CA THR A 125 -9.30 6.58 4.74
C THR A 125 -10.57 5.90 5.27
N ALA A 126 -11.37 5.35 4.37
CA ALA A 126 -12.70 4.82 4.65
C ALA A 126 -12.82 3.92 5.90
N PRO A 127 -11.88 2.98 6.20
CA PRO A 127 -12.02 2.11 7.37
C PRO A 127 -11.77 2.81 8.70
N VAL A 128 -11.14 3.99 8.73
CA VAL A 128 -10.76 4.67 9.99
C VAL A 128 -11.98 5.12 10.78
N ALA A 129 -13.01 5.63 10.14
CA ALA A 129 -14.25 6.02 10.83
C ALA A 129 -14.90 4.84 11.57
N ARG A 130 -14.94 3.66 10.92
CA ARG A 130 -15.43 2.41 11.53
C ARG A 130 -14.55 1.97 12.71
N TRP A 131 -13.23 2.07 12.58
CA TRP A 131 -12.31 1.71 13.67
C TRP A 131 -12.41 2.69 14.85
N ASN A 132 -12.54 4.00 14.59
CA ASN A 132 -12.75 4.98 15.66
C ASN A 132 -14.00 4.64 16.46
N ALA A 133 -15.12 4.33 15.80
CA ALA A 133 -16.33 3.91 16.46
C ALA A 133 -16.16 2.59 17.24
N ALA A 134 -15.51 1.58 16.64
CA ALA A 134 -15.31 0.26 17.25
C ALA A 134 -14.43 0.27 18.49
N TYR A 135 -13.41 1.14 18.51
CA TYR A 135 -12.46 1.25 19.63
C TYR A 135 -12.73 2.43 20.56
N GLY A 136 -13.74 3.26 20.28
CA GLY A 136 -14.07 4.46 21.05
C GLY A 136 -12.95 5.51 20.99
N ALA A 137 -12.33 5.67 19.82
CA ALA A 137 -11.26 6.63 19.60
C ALA A 137 -11.82 8.02 19.28
N ASP A 138 -11.29 9.05 19.94
CA ASP A 138 -11.57 10.45 19.65
C ASP A 138 -10.37 11.09 18.90
N PRO A 139 -10.48 11.28 17.57
CA PRO A 139 -9.39 11.85 16.78
C PRO A 139 -9.06 13.30 17.13
N SER A 140 -9.90 13.98 17.91
CA SER A 140 -9.66 15.36 18.35
C SER A 140 -8.90 15.44 19.68
N ARG A 141 -8.72 14.33 20.39
CA ARG A 141 -8.19 14.30 21.77
C ARG A 141 -6.83 14.98 21.94
N PHE A 142 -5.96 14.87 20.97
CA PHE A 142 -4.59 15.42 21.03
C PHE A 142 -4.40 16.62 20.11
N VAL A 143 -5.48 17.17 19.56
CA VAL A 143 -5.41 18.42 18.78
C VAL A 143 -5.07 19.56 19.73
N VAL A 144 -3.89 20.15 19.57
CA VAL A 144 -3.48 21.34 20.30
C VAL A 144 -4.16 22.54 19.67
N GLY A 145 -4.98 23.27 20.44
CA GLY A 145 -5.90 24.29 20.00
C GLY A 145 -5.43 25.18 18.86
N GLY A 146 -6.02 24.99 17.71
CA GLY A 146 -5.98 25.94 16.61
C GLY A 146 -7.10 26.93 16.80
N GLU A 147 -6.80 28.21 16.92
CA GLU A 147 -7.76 29.33 17.01
C GLU A 147 -8.60 29.54 15.73
N ASN A 148 -8.45 28.67 14.73
CA ASN A 148 -9.14 28.77 13.46
C ASN A 148 -10.01 27.53 13.24
N GLY A 149 -11.29 27.62 13.52
CA GLY A 149 -12.35 26.62 13.40
C GLY A 149 -12.56 25.96 12.02
N THR A 150 -11.50 25.71 11.29
CA THR A 150 -11.46 24.83 10.14
C THR A 150 -11.02 23.47 10.65
N GLY A 151 -11.89 22.49 10.71
CA GLY A 151 -11.71 21.14 11.29
C GLY A 151 -10.53 20.28 10.77
N ALA A 152 -9.48 20.89 10.29
CA ALA A 152 -8.21 20.27 10.04
C ALA A 152 -7.38 20.33 11.32
N ALA A 153 -7.13 19.18 11.95
CA ALA A 153 -6.12 19.08 12.98
C ALA A 153 -4.81 19.68 12.44
N PRO A 154 -4.13 20.58 13.19
CA PRO A 154 -2.83 21.03 12.76
C PRO A 154 -1.94 19.79 12.70
N ALA A 155 -1.59 19.36 11.49
CA ALA A 155 -0.65 18.28 11.29
C ALA A 155 0.65 18.71 11.96
N ALA A 156 0.94 18.13 13.12
CA ALA A 156 2.16 18.44 13.87
C ALA A 156 3.43 18.15 13.05
N THR A 157 3.27 17.42 11.95
CA THR A 157 4.39 16.94 11.15
C THR A 157 4.55 17.65 9.81
N VAL A 158 3.48 17.99 9.08
CA VAL A 158 3.63 18.61 7.75
C VAL A 158 2.38 19.39 7.39
N ASP A 159 2.29 20.60 7.85
CA ASP A 159 1.30 21.57 7.34
C ASP A 159 1.88 22.22 6.07
N GLN A 160 1.55 21.66 4.91
CA GLN A 160 1.90 22.23 3.62
C GLN A 160 0.72 22.06 2.65
N PRO A 161 0.54 23.03 1.73
CA PRO A 161 -0.49 22.92 0.71
C PRO A 161 -0.22 21.72 -0.21
N PRO A 162 -1.27 21.17 -0.84
CA PRO A 162 -1.09 20.13 -1.84
C PRO A 162 -0.14 20.55 -2.95
N ILE A 163 0.79 19.67 -3.30
CA ILE A 163 1.78 19.91 -4.36
C ILE A 163 1.20 19.40 -5.68
N VAL A 164 0.97 20.32 -6.60
CA VAL A 164 0.46 20.07 -7.96
C VAL A 164 1.52 20.51 -8.96
N ASP A 165 2.49 19.67 -9.21
CA ASP A 165 3.64 19.94 -10.09
C ASP A 165 3.64 19.09 -11.38
N ASN A 166 2.56 18.34 -11.63
CA ASN A 166 2.37 17.55 -12.83
C ASN A 166 0.88 17.30 -13.12
N ASP A 167 0.56 16.80 -14.31
CA ASP A 167 -0.82 16.60 -14.77
C ASP A 167 -1.45 15.25 -14.37
N LEU A 168 -0.72 14.36 -13.73
CA LEU A 168 -1.14 12.99 -13.51
C LEU A 168 -1.62 12.72 -12.08
N TYR A 169 -0.94 13.27 -11.07
CA TYR A 169 -1.31 13.06 -9.67
C TYR A 169 -0.83 14.18 -8.75
N VAL A 170 -1.49 14.30 -7.61
CA VAL A 170 -1.27 15.32 -6.58
C VAL A 170 -0.66 14.68 -5.35
N ARG A 171 0.18 15.43 -4.63
CA ARG A 171 0.79 15.06 -3.36
C ARG A 171 0.24 15.96 -2.25
N ASP A 172 -0.63 15.43 -1.41
CA ASP A 172 -1.22 16.11 -0.25
C ASP A 172 -0.68 15.49 1.04
N TYR A 173 0.44 15.99 1.50
CA TYR A 173 1.11 15.41 2.66
C TYR A 173 0.44 15.74 4.00
N ALA A 174 -0.59 16.61 4.04
CA ALA A 174 -1.45 16.73 5.22
C ALA A 174 -2.16 15.41 5.58
N LYS A 175 -2.25 14.46 4.62
CA LYS A 175 -2.81 13.12 4.80
C LYS A 175 -1.76 12.03 5.04
N CYS A 176 -0.47 12.38 5.10
CA CYS A 176 0.61 11.41 5.13
C CYS A 176 0.90 10.90 6.55
N ILE A 177 0.76 9.61 6.79
CA ILE A 177 1.11 8.93 8.05
C ILE A 177 2.55 8.40 8.09
N LEU A 178 3.39 8.76 7.14
CA LEU A 178 4.78 8.27 7.02
C LEU A 178 4.88 6.73 7.07
N CYS A 179 4.02 6.05 6.34
CA CYS A 179 3.98 4.57 6.30
C CYS A 179 5.06 3.96 5.41
N TYR A 180 5.74 4.77 4.60
CA TYR A 180 6.83 4.40 3.68
C TYR A 180 6.45 3.47 2.53
N GLN A 181 5.20 3.06 2.36
CA GLN A 181 4.80 2.18 1.23
C GLN A 181 5.12 2.81 -0.13
N CYS A 182 4.89 4.12 -0.29
CA CYS A 182 5.21 4.83 -1.53
C CYS A 182 6.73 4.86 -1.83
N VAL A 183 7.56 4.94 -0.78
CA VAL A 183 9.04 4.89 -0.90
C VAL A 183 9.47 3.51 -1.38
N ASP A 184 8.91 2.44 -0.79
CA ASP A 184 9.21 1.07 -1.19
C ASP A 184 8.73 0.75 -2.61
N ALA A 185 7.53 1.21 -2.98
CA ALA A 185 7.01 1.04 -4.33
C ALA A 185 7.80 1.84 -5.38
N CYS A 186 8.39 2.97 -5.01
CA CYS A 186 9.30 3.74 -5.85
C CYS A 186 10.72 3.15 -5.86
N GLY A 187 11.10 2.48 -4.76
CA GLY A 187 12.41 1.88 -4.52
C GLY A 187 12.54 0.46 -5.05
N ASP A 188 13.26 -0.34 -4.28
CA ASP A 188 13.75 -1.68 -4.64
C ASP A 188 12.65 -2.74 -4.76
N GLN A 189 11.49 -2.53 -4.16
CA GLN A 189 10.44 -3.54 -4.16
C GLN A 189 9.62 -3.56 -5.45
N TRP A 190 9.43 -2.41 -6.12
CA TRP A 190 8.63 -2.35 -7.34
C TRP A 190 9.35 -1.65 -8.51
N GLN A 191 9.55 -0.32 -8.45
CA GLN A 191 9.94 0.48 -9.61
C GLN A 191 11.45 0.69 -9.77
N ALA A 192 12.22 0.62 -8.70
CA ALA A 192 13.67 0.84 -8.64
C ALA A 192 14.14 2.20 -9.22
N THR A 193 13.32 3.25 -9.12
CA THR A 193 13.68 4.62 -9.54
C THR A 193 14.17 5.50 -8.41
N PHE A 194 13.74 5.24 -7.16
CA PHE A 194 14.14 5.99 -5.97
C PHE A 194 13.89 7.51 -6.07
N ALA A 195 12.87 7.92 -6.85
CA ALA A 195 12.56 9.32 -7.07
C ALA A 195 12.05 10.03 -5.81
N ILE A 196 11.47 9.28 -4.86
CA ILE A 196 11.00 9.79 -3.57
C ILE A 196 11.59 8.99 -2.43
N SER A 197 11.88 9.69 -1.33
CA SER A 197 12.40 9.10 -0.10
C SER A 197 11.96 9.92 1.10
N VAL A 198 12.45 9.59 2.29
CA VAL A 198 12.21 10.37 3.51
C VAL A 198 13.23 11.49 3.59
N ALA A 199 12.76 12.72 3.74
CA ALA A 199 13.58 13.89 4.04
C ALA A 199 13.26 14.41 5.45
N GLY A 200 14.22 15.08 6.08
CA GLY A 200 14.09 15.58 7.43
C GLY A 200 14.14 14.49 8.51
N ARG A 201 13.82 14.89 9.74
CA ARG A 201 13.75 13.97 10.89
C ARG A 201 12.82 14.53 11.96
N GLY A 202 12.36 13.65 12.88
CA GLY A 202 11.43 14.06 13.93
C GLY A 202 10.15 14.61 13.34
N PHE A 203 9.69 15.75 13.80
CA PHE A 203 8.48 16.42 13.33
C PHE A 203 8.60 17.00 11.91
N ASP A 204 9.81 17.19 11.41
CA ASP A 204 10.07 17.69 10.04
C ASP A 204 10.18 16.55 9.02
N ALA A 205 10.02 15.28 9.46
CA ALA A 205 10.10 14.13 8.57
C ALA A 205 8.94 14.17 7.56
N ARG A 206 9.27 14.02 6.27
CA ARG A 206 8.29 14.04 5.17
C ARG A 206 8.78 13.18 4.01
N ILE A 207 7.86 12.79 3.15
CA ILE A 207 8.22 12.20 1.86
C ILE A 207 8.59 13.33 0.90
N SER A 208 9.70 13.21 0.21
CA SER A 208 10.22 14.25 -0.68
C SER A 208 11.00 13.63 -1.84
N THR A 209 11.13 14.40 -2.90
CA THR A 209 12.15 14.21 -3.93
C THR A 209 13.50 14.72 -3.42
N GLU A 210 14.58 14.41 -4.13
CA GLU A 210 15.91 14.94 -3.84
C GLU A 210 15.86 16.48 -3.86
N PHE A 211 16.42 17.10 -2.82
CA PHE A 211 16.40 18.57 -2.59
C PHE A 211 15.01 19.24 -2.68
N SER A 212 13.93 18.47 -2.54
CA SER A 212 12.55 18.95 -2.71
C SER A 212 12.26 19.49 -4.13
N ALA A 213 13.00 19.03 -5.14
CA ALA A 213 12.78 19.37 -6.53
C ALA A 213 11.36 18.93 -6.99
N PRO A 214 10.72 19.65 -7.92
CA PRO A 214 9.48 19.21 -8.55
C PRO A 214 9.64 17.82 -9.18
N LEU A 215 8.57 17.03 -9.24
CA LEU A 215 8.63 15.69 -9.85
C LEU A 215 9.16 15.69 -11.30
N PRO A 216 8.82 16.66 -12.16
CA PRO A 216 9.38 16.75 -13.51
C PRO A 216 10.92 16.90 -13.58
N GLU A 217 11.52 17.40 -12.51
CA GLU A 217 12.97 17.61 -12.39
C GLU A 217 13.67 16.49 -11.61
N SER A 218 12.93 15.48 -11.20
CA SER A 218 13.42 14.33 -10.42
C SER A 218 13.60 13.07 -11.27
N ALA A 219 14.04 11.97 -10.65
CA ALA A 219 14.11 10.65 -11.30
C ALA A 219 12.73 9.98 -11.51
N CYS A 220 11.62 10.69 -11.31
CA CYS A 220 10.27 10.15 -11.42
C CYS A 220 9.94 9.71 -12.86
N VAL A 221 9.48 8.47 -13.02
CA VAL A 221 9.01 7.91 -14.32
C VAL A 221 7.48 7.93 -14.44
N TYR A 222 6.79 8.59 -13.56
CA TYR A 222 5.32 8.76 -13.57
C TYR A 222 4.51 7.47 -13.62
N CYS A 223 5.03 6.37 -13.10
CA CYS A 223 4.32 5.08 -13.07
C CYS A 223 3.07 5.11 -12.16
N GLY A 224 3.03 5.99 -11.15
CA GLY A 224 1.95 6.10 -10.19
C GLY A 224 1.85 4.91 -9.20
N ASN A 225 2.87 4.07 -9.10
CA ASN A 225 2.87 2.95 -8.14
C ASN A 225 2.82 3.44 -6.70
N CYS A 226 3.44 4.58 -6.41
CA CYS A 226 3.33 5.27 -5.12
C CYS A 226 1.88 5.71 -4.80
N VAL A 227 1.10 6.08 -5.81
CA VAL A 227 -0.33 6.41 -5.67
C VAL A 227 -1.13 5.14 -5.35
N ALA A 228 -0.83 4.02 -6.02
CA ALA A 228 -1.54 2.76 -5.85
C ALA A 228 -1.44 2.19 -4.43
N VAL A 229 -0.33 2.43 -3.73
CA VAL A 229 -0.07 1.87 -2.39
C VAL A 229 -0.33 2.86 -1.26
N CYS A 230 -0.71 4.11 -1.56
CA CYS A 230 -0.95 5.12 -0.52
C CYS A 230 -2.27 4.83 0.22
N PRO A 231 -2.24 4.46 1.52
CA PRO A 231 -3.44 4.03 2.23
C PRO A 231 -4.33 5.19 2.67
N THR A 232 -3.82 6.42 2.65
CA THR A 232 -4.51 7.58 3.22
C THR A 232 -4.93 8.62 2.17
N GLY A 233 -4.61 8.37 0.89
CA GLY A 233 -4.89 9.35 -0.16
C GLY A 233 -3.97 10.58 -0.13
N ALA A 234 -2.82 10.50 0.55
CA ALA A 234 -1.79 11.53 0.46
C ALA A 234 -1.22 11.67 -0.96
N LEU A 235 -1.34 10.62 -1.76
CA LEU A 235 -1.02 10.58 -3.18
C LEU A 235 -2.29 10.16 -3.92
N LEU A 236 -2.82 11.03 -4.78
CA LEU A 236 -4.08 10.80 -5.50
C LEU A 236 -3.91 11.10 -7.00
N PRO A 237 -4.58 10.35 -7.89
CA PRO A 237 -4.75 10.78 -9.27
C PRO A 237 -5.32 12.19 -9.32
N ARG A 238 -4.85 13.02 -10.25
CA ARG A 238 -5.35 14.39 -10.40
C ARG A 238 -6.85 14.44 -10.69
N THR A 239 -7.34 13.53 -11.51
CA THR A 239 -8.79 13.38 -11.79
C THR A 239 -9.61 13.14 -10.52
N GLU A 240 -9.16 12.27 -9.63
CA GLU A 240 -9.81 12.03 -8.35
C GLU A 240 -9.73 13.26 -7.43
N PHE A 241 -8.55 13.89 -7.32
CA PHE A 241 -8.35 15.08 -6.49
C PHE A 241 -9.27 16.23 -6.92
N GLU A 242 -9.33 16.53 -8.22
CA GLU A 242 -10.17 17.61 -8.77
C GLU A 242 -11.66 17.29 -8.62
N ALA A 243 -12.09 16.05 -8.86
CA ALA A 243 -13.48 15.64 -8.69
C ALA A 243 -13.92 15.68 -7.22
N ARG A 244 -13.03 15.32 -6.27
CA ARG A 244 -13.31 15.48 -4.83
C ARG A 244 -13.42 16.95 -4.43
N ALA A 245 -12.54 17.81 -4.94
CA ALA A 245 -12.61 19.24 -4.70
C ALA A 245 -13.89 19.89 -5.27
N ALA A 246 -14.38 19.40 -6.40
CA ALA A 246 -15.62 19.82 -7.02
C ALA A 246 -16.89 19.18 -6.38
N GLY A 247 -16.73 18.24 -5.44
CA GLY A 247 -17.85 17.51 -4.83
C GLY A 247 -18.57 16.53 -5.78
N THR A 248 -17.92 16.15 -6.88
CA THR A 248 -18.50 15.24 -7.92
C THR A 248 -18.02 13.81 -7.79
N TRP A 249 -17.01 13.53 -6.97
CA TRP A 249 -16.51 12.17 -6.74
C TRP A 249 -17.47 11.36 -5.90
N ASP A 250 -17.95 10.25 -6.42
CA ASP A 250 -18.85 9.34 -5.72
C ASP A 250 -18.50 7.87 -6.03
N GLU A 251 -17.83 7.21 -5.07
CA GLU A 251 -17.44 5.80 -5.23
C GLU A 251 -18.64 4.84 -5.33
N GLY A 252 -19.79 5.22 -4.78
CA GLY A 252 -21.02 4.43 -4.85
C GLY A 252 -21.65 4.41 -6.24
N ARG A 253 -21.36 5.42 -7.07
CA ARG A 253 -21.81 5.51 -8.47
C ARG A 253 -20.83 4.89 -9.45
N GLN A 254 -19.63 4.50 -9.00
CA GLN A 254 -18.62 3.93 -9.86
C GLN A 254 -18.89 2.45 -10.16
N THR A 255 -18.78 2.10 -11.44
CA THR A 255 -18.64 0.71 -11.87
C THR A 255 -17.17 0.36 -12.03
N ARG A 256 -16.80 -0.88 -11.67
CA ARG A 256 -15.44 -1.39 -11.84
C ARG A 256 -15.44 -2.50 -12.86
N THR A 257 -14.57 -2.41 -13.87
CA THR A 257 -14.47 -3.40 -14.93
C THR A 257 -13.01 -3.76 -15.16
N ASP A 258 -12.70 -5.04 -15.06
CA ASP A 258 -11.36 -5.53 -15.34
C ASP A 258 -11.17 -5.75 -16.85
N THR A 259 -9.99 -5.37 -17.34
CA THR A 259 -9.59 -5.53 -18.74
C THR A 259 -8.08 -5.70 -18.86
N ILE A 260 -7.63 -6.08 -20.04
CA ILE A 260 -6.20 -6.19 -20.35
C ILE A 260 -5.70 -4.86 -20.92
N CYS A 261 -4.56 -4.41 -20.44
CA CYS A 261 -3.90 -3.20 -20.94
C CYS A 261 -3.53 -3.35 -22.43
N PRO A 262 -3.95 -2.41 -23.30
CA PRO A 262 -3.73 -2.53 -24.75
C PRO A 262 -2.37 -2.05 -25.25
N TYR A 263 -1.51 -1.52 -24.36
CA TYR A 263 -0.32 -0.79 -24.78
C TYR A 263 0.90 -1.66 -25.13
N CYS A 264 1.04 -2.82 -24.52
CA CYS A 264 2.19 -3.69 -24.79
C CYS A 264 1.91 -5.15 -24.41
N GLY A 265 2.85 -6.05 -24.80
CA GLY A 265 2.73 -7.50 -24.61
C GLY A 265 2.87 -8.00 -23.16
N VAL A 266 3.07 -7.13 -22.17
CA VAL A 266 3.07 -7.53 -20.74
C VAL A 266 1.69 -8.04 -20.32
N GLY A 267 0.60 -7.47 -20.88
CA GLY A 267 -0.76 -7.93 -20.59
C GLY A 267 -1.25 -7.61 -19.20
N CYS A 268 -0.84 -6.45 -18.64
CA CYS A 268 -1.27 -6.01 -17.31
C CYS A 268 -2.80 -5.99 -17.20
N THR A 269 -3.35 -6.51 -16.12
CA THR A 269 -4.77 -6.35 -15.80
C THR A 269 -5.00 -4.94 -15.27
N LEU A 270 -5.97 -4.25 -15.88
CA LEU A 270 -6.44 -2.93 -15.46
C LEU A 270 -7.84 -3.07 -14.87
N THR A 271 -8.09 -2.42 -13.76
CA THR A 271 -9.44 -2.17 -13.25
C THR A 271 -9.83 -0.74 -13.59
N LEU A 272 -10.78 -0.59 -14.52
CA LEU A 272 -11.33 0.71 -14.93
C LEU A 272 -12.41 1.12 -13.93
N HIS A 273 -12.26 2.29 -13.31
CA HIS A 273 -13.29 2.92 -12.50
C HIS A 273 -14.05 3.92 -13.35
N VAL A 274 -15.32 3.65 -13.60
CA VAL A 274 -16.17 4.43 -14.49
C VAL A 274 -17.29 5.09 -13.71
N GLN A 275 -17.38 6.41 -13.78
CA GLN A 275 -18.45 7.20 -13.21
C GLN A 275 -19.07 8.06 -14.33
N ASP A 276 -20.41 8.07 -14.43
CA ASP A 276 -21.13 8.86 -15.44
C ASP A 276 -20.65 8.62 -16.89
N ASN A 277 -20.32 7.37 -17.22
CA ASN A 277 -19.79 6.93 -18.53
C ASN A 277 -18.40 7.50 -18.87
N GLU A 278 -17.63 7.95 -17.86
CA GLU A 278 -16.25 8.40 -18.02
C GLU A 278 -15.32 7.57 -17.12
N ILE A 279 -14.16 7.20 -17.65
CA ILE A 279 -13.11 6.55 -16.85
C ILE A 279 -12.48 7.63 -15.97
N VAL A 280 -12.67 7.54 -14.66
CA VAL A 280 -12.16 8.53 -13.71
C VAL A 280 -10.86 8.10 -13.05
N LYS A 281 -10.56 6.79 -13.06
CA LYS A 281 -9.37 6.23 -12.43
C LYS A 281 -9.07 4.85 -13.01
N VAL A 282 -7.80 4.47 -13.04
CA VAL A 282 -7.37 3.10 -13.37
C VAL A 282 -6.48 2.56 -12.25
N THR A 283 -6.81 1.37 -11.79
CA THR A 283 -6.00 0.60 -10.84
C THR A 283 -5.62 -0.77 -11.43
N SER A 284 -4.90 -1.56 -10.69
CA SER A 284 -4.59 -2.96 -11.02
C SER A 284 -4.76 -3.83 -9.77
N PRO A 285 -5.32 -5.03 -9.88
CA PRO A 285 -5.45 -5.95 -8.75
C PRO A 285 -4.09 -6.32 -8.16
N HIS A 286 -3.99 -6.33 -6.83
CA HIS A 286 -2.75 -6.72 -6.14
C HIS A 286 -2.54 -8.23 -6.08
N ASP A 287 -3.61 -9.00 -6.20
CA ASP A 287 -3.64 -10.47 -6.16
C ASP A 287 -3.51 -11.13 -7.54
N HIS A 288 -3.16 -10.34 -8.57
CA HIS A 288 -3.00 -10.83 -9.94
C HIS A 288 -1.55 -11.23 -10.24
N ASP A 289 -1.34 -12.41 -10.83
CA ASP A 289 -0.03 -13.03 -11.04
C ASP A 289 0.92 -12.27 -11.97
N VAL A 290 0.40 -11.44 -12.90
CA VAL A 290 1.22 -10.75 -13.89
C VAL A 290 1.95 -9.54 -13.31
N THR A 291 1.25 -8.68 -12.61
CA THR A 291 1.78 -7.37 -12.18
C THR A 291 1.65 -7.06 -10.71
N SER A 292 0.85 -7.83 -9.95
CA SER A 292 0.66 -7.63 -8.50
C SER A 292 0.38 -6.16 -8.13
N GLY A 293 -0.50 -5.49 -8.91
CA GLY A 293 -0.86 -4.08 -8.69
C GLY A 293 0.04 -3.05 -9.39
N ASN A 294 1.19 -3.46 -9.93
CA ASN A 294 2.11 -2.57 -10.62
C ASN A 294 1.60 -2.18 -12.01
N LEU A 295 1.73 -0.92 -12.36
CA LEU A 295 1.47 -0.40 -13.70
C LEU A 295 2.57 0.58 -14.09
N CYS A 296 2.78 0.74 -15.40
CA CYS A 296 3.55 1.85 -15.94
C CYS A 296 2.64 3.09 -16.17
N ILE A 297 3.24 4.22 -16.54
CA ILE A 297 2.53 5.46 -16.85
C ILE A 297 1.38 5.24 -17.86
N LYS A 298 1.60 4.46 -18.92
CA LYS A 298 0.59 4.21 -19.95
C LYS A 298 -0.60 3.44 -19.40
N GLY A 299 -0.36 2.35 -18.65
CA GLY A 299 -1.43 1.55 -18.07
C GLY A 299 -2.27 2.33 -17.08
N ARG A 300 -1.63 3.15 -16.22
CA ARG A 300 -2.31 3.86 -15.15
C ARG A 300 -3.02 5.14 -15.60
N PHE A 301 -2.42 5.91 -16.50
CA PHE A 301 -2.89 7.24 -16.87
C PHE A 301 -3.24 7.38 -18.36
N GLY A 302 -2.93 6.38 -19.18
CA GLY A 302 -3.15 6.47 -20.63
C GLY A 302 -4.59 6.34 -21.09
N PHE A 303 -5.55 6.11 -20.20
CA PHE A 303 -6.97 5.96 -20.52
C PHE A 303 -7.61 7.22 -21.16
N GLN A 304 -6.97 8.36 -21.03
CA GLN A 304 -7.44 9.62 -21.61
C GLN A 304 -7.73 9.52 -23.12
N HIS A 305 -6.96 8.69 -23.87
CA HIS A 305 -7.17 8.55 -25.31
C HIS A 305 -8.54 7.95 -25.67
N VAL A 306 -9.17 7.21 -24.78
CA VAL A 306 -10.52 6.64 -24.98
C VAL A 306 -11.59 7.74 -24.93
N GLN A 307 -11.31 8.83 -24.21
CA GLN A 307 -12.22 9.93 -23.92
C GLN A 307 -11.95 11.19 -24.73
N ASN A 308 -10.83 11.26 -25.45
CA ASN A 308 -10.53 12.36 -26.35
C ASN A 308 -11.55 12.36 -27.50
N ARG A 309 -12.44 13.32 -27.45
CA ARG A 309 -13.47 13.58 -28.47
C ARG A 309 -13.05 14.73 -29.39
#